data_72befc30ff9fd202d81f728ca36fe28f
#
_entry.id   72befc30ff9fd202d81f728ca36fe28f
#
_cell.length_a   1.000
_cell.length_b   1.000
_cell.length_c   1.000
_cell.angle_alpha   90.00
_cell.angle_beta   90.00
_cell.angle_gamma   90.00
#
_symmetry.space_group_name_H-M   'P 1'
#
loop_
_entity.id
_entity.type
_entity.pdbx_description
1 polymer ?
#
loop_
_entity_poly.entity_id
_entity_poly.type
_entity_poly.pdbx_seq_one_letter_code
_entity_poly.pdbx_strand_id
1 'polypeptide(L)'
;METNNRRDFLKKAALAGASALVAPSLFAADGEGRGELSPKIKAGDLESKLIVPKNNGLKITGTFLDEISHDIPHQNWGEKEWDLDFQHMKRIGIDTVIMIRSGYRKFMTYPSPYLLKKGCYMPSVDLVDMYLRLAEKYNMKFYFGLYDSGRYWDTGDLSWEIEDNKYVIDEVWKMYGEKYKSFGGWYISGEISRATKGAIDAFRAMGKQCKDVSNGLPTFISPWIDGKKAIMGTGKLTREDAVSVQQHEKEW
;
A
#
# COMPACT_ATOMS: atom_id res chain seq x y z
N MET A 1 -32.65 31.25 -3.86
CA MET A 1 -32.09 30.02 -4.44
C MET A 1 -31.19 30.39 -5.61
N GLU A 2 -29.91 30.58 -5.35
CA GLU A 2 -28.93 30.87 -6.40
C GLU A 2 -28.57 29.57 -7.14
N THR A 3 -28.89 29.53 -8.40
CA THR A 3 -28.50 28.45 -9.32
C THR A 3 -27.00 28.56 -9.60
N ASN A 4 -26.19 27.78 -8.90
CA ASN A 4 -24.77 27.67 -9.17
C ASN A 4 -24.56 27.11 -10.58
N ASN A 5 -24.24 27.98 -11.53
CA ASN A 5 -24.10 27.62 -12.94
C ASN A 5 -22.76 26.88 -13.14
N ARG A 6 -22.82 25.73 -13.79
CA ARG A 6 -21.66 24.86 -14.13
C ARG A 6 -20.50 25.62 -14.80
N ARG A 7 -20.81 26.71 -15.51
CA ARG A 7 -19.82 27.61 -16.09
C ARG A 7 -18.99 28.40 -15.07
N ASP A 8 -19.59 28.77 -13.93
CA ASP A 8 -18.89 29.51 -12.88
C ASP A 8 -17.99 28.59 -12.04
N PHE A 9 -18.37 27.33 -11.92
CA PHE A 9 -17.51 26.28 -11.32
C PHE A 9 -16.27 26.05 -12.18
N LEU A 10 -16.43 25.92 -13.51
CA LEU A 10 -15.32 25.70 -14.44
C LEU A 10 -14.38 26.91 -14.52
N LYS A 11 -14.89 28.14 -14.44
CA LYS A 11 -14.06 29.34 -14.37
C LYS A 11 -13.24 29.42 -13.07
N LYS A 12 -13.84 29.06 -11.93
CA LYS A 12 -13.12 29.00 -10.63
C LYS A 12 -12.07 27.89 -10.61
N ALA A 13 -12.35 26.74 -11.20
CA ALA A 13 -11.39 25.64 -11.36
C ALA A 13 -10.22 26.02 -12.30
N ALA A 14 -10.50 26.75 -13.38
CA ALA A 14 -9.45 27.24 -14.30
C ALA A 14 -8.55 28.29 -13.63
N LEU A 15 -9.11 29.17 -12.78
CA LEU A 15 -8.31 30.13 -12.01
C LEU A 15 -7.45 29.46 -10.95
N ALA A 16 -7.95 28.41 -10.28
CA ALA A 16 -7.18 27.64 -9.33
C ALA A 16 -6.04 26.84 -9.99
N GLY A 17 -6.27 26.33 -11.21
CA GLY A 17 -5.24 25.65 -12.01
C GLY A 17 -4.14 26.57 -12.53
N ALA A 18 -4.48 27.84 -12.84
CA ALA A 18 -3.50 28.80 -13.32
C ALA A 18 -2.54 29.29 -12.22
N SER A 19 -2.95 29.23 -10.96
CA SER A 19 -2.09 29.62 -9.83
C SER A 19 -1.01 28.59 -9.49
N ALA A 20 -1.14 27.35 -9.98
CA ALA A 20 -0.16 26.29 -9.75
C ALA A 20 0.96 26.24 -10.80
N LEU A 21 0.87 27.06 -11.86
CA LEU A 21 1.87 27.10 -12.94
C LEU A 21 2.83 28.29 -12.87
N VAL A 22 2.78 29.08 -11.80
CA VAL A 22 3.82 30.08 -11.53
C VAL A 22 4.76 29.46 -10.49
N ALA A 23 5.58 28.54 -10.90
CA ALA A 23 6.82 28.25 -10.21
C ALA A 23 7.67 29.54 -10.28
N PRO A 24 8.13 30.08 -9.15
CA PRO A 24 8.96 31.26 -9.19
C PRO A 24 10.29 30.93 -9.87
N SER A 25 10.54 31.56 -10.99
CA SER A 25 11.87 31.78 -11.53
C SER A 25 12.62 32.71 -10.57
N LEU A 26 12.99 32.23 -9.42
CA LEU A 26 13.81 32.93 -8.41
C LEU A 26 15.24 32.41 -8.51
N PHE A 27 15.85 32.42 -9.68
CA PHE A 27 17.31 32.44 -9.86
C PHE A 27 17.64 33.07 -11.23
N ALA A 28 17.35 34.36 -11.34
CA ALA A 28 18.04 35.22 -12.27
C ALA A 28 18.51 36.45 -11.46
N ALA A 29 19.62 36.28 -10.78
CA ALA A 29 20.43 37.39 -10.33
C ALA A 29 21.69 37.36 -11.16
N ASP A 30 21.92 38.47 -11.81
CA ASP A 30 23.09 38.80 -12.60
C ASP A 30 24.40 38.48 -11.86
N GLY A 31 25.35 37.87 -12.58
CA GLY A 31 26.66 37.61 -12.07
C GLY A 31 27.49 36.85 -13.08
N GLU A 32 28.32 37.59 -13.83
CA GLU A 32 29.38 37.09 -14.70
C GLU A 32 30.22 36.01 -14.01
N GLY A 33 30.40 34.89 -14.66
CA GLY A 33 31.28 33.81 -14.20
C GLY A 33 30.82 32.44 -14.64
N ARG A 34 30.65 32.20 -15.96
CA ARG A 34 30.54 30.84 -16.51
C ARG A 34 31.88 30.13 -16.42
N GLY A 35 32.15 29.59 -15.26
CA GLY A 35 33.12 28.47 -15.13
C GLY A 35 32.39 27.20 -15.54
N GLU A 36 32.87 26.51 -16.56
CA GLU A 36 32.50 25.15 -16.90
C GLU A 36 32.74 24.22 -15.70
N LEU A 37 31.72 23.91 -14.92
CA LEU A 37 31.75 22.92 -13.86
C LEU A 37 30.47 22.07 -13.88
N SER A 38 30.30 21.36 -14.98
CA SER A 38 29.53 20.12 -14.95
C SER A 38 30.39 19.06 -15.62
N PRO A 39 31.05 18.19 -14.86
CA PRO A 39 31.68 17.04 -15.46
C PRO A 39 30.58 16.22 -16.15
N LYS A 40 30.69 16.08 -17.48
CA LYS A 40 29.90 15.14 -18.25
C LYS A 40 30.22 13.74 -17.74
N ILE A 41 29.46 13.26 -16.74
CA ILE A 41 29.54 11.89 -16.25
C ILE A 41 29.09 11.00 -17.42
N LYS A 42 30.03 10.28 -18.02
CA LYS A 42 29.71 9.27 -19.04
C LYS A 42 28.94 8.14 -18.37
N ALA A 43 27.93 7.61 -19.05
CA ALA A 43 27.10 6.52 -18.52
C ALA A 43 27.93 5.30 -18.00
N GLY A 44 29.09 5.04 -18.59
CA GLY A 44 30.02 4.01 -18.13
C GLY A 44 30.74 4.30 -16.80
N ASP A 45 30.84 5.59 -16.39
CA ASP A 45 31.50 5.96 -15.12
C ASP A 45 30.58 5.77 -13.90
N LEU A 46 29.27 5.67 -14.11
CA LEU A 46 28.28 5.35 -13.07
C LEU A 46 28.29 3.87 -12.70
N GLU A 47 28.52 2.99 -13.66
CA GLU A 47 28.60 1.54 -13.40
C GLU A 47 29.84 1.17 -12.59
N SER A 48 30.97 1.87 -12.77
CA SER A 48 32.22 1.57 -12.08
C SER A 48 32.30 2.08 -10.62
N LYS A 49 31.32 2.95 -10.22
CA LYS A 49 31.27 3.53 -8.86
C LYS A 49 30.13 3.03 -8.01
N LEU A 50 29.32 2.12 -8.52
CA LEU A 50 28.40 1.37 -7.69
C LEU A 50 29.25 0.44 -6.80
N ILE A 51 29.59 0.95 -5.61
CA ILE A 51 30.05 0.10 -4.51
C ILE A 51 28.85 -0.77 -4.17
N VAL A 52 28.76 -1.93 -4.84
CA VAL A 52 27.83 -2.97 -4.43
C VAL A 52 28.28 -3.35 -3.02
N PRO A 53 27.49 -3.06 -1.97
CA PRO A 53 27.86 -3.45 -0.62
C PRO A 53 28.11 -4.95 -0.66
N LYS A 54 29.20 -5.43 -0.04
CA LYS A 54 29.40 -6.87 0.14
C LYS A 54 28.12 -7.40 0.73
N ASN A 55 27.40 -8.18 -0.07
CA ASN A 55 26.11 -8.73 0.32
C ASN A 55 26.32 -9.58 1.58
N ASN A 56 25.85 -9.08 2.71
CA ASN A 56 25.96 -9.75 4.01
C ASN A 56 25.05 -10.99 4.09
N GLY A 57 24.63 -11.54 2.95
CA GLY A 57 23.72 -12.67 2.85
C GLY A 57 22.23 -12.29 2.97
N LEU A 58 21.91 -11.06 3.36
CA LEU A 58 20.53 -10.59 3.40
C LEU A 58 20.04 -10.27 2.00
N LYS A 59 18.92 -10.87 1.62
CA LYS A 59 18.23 -10.62 0.35
C LYS A 59 16.85 -10.07 0.64
N ILE A 60 16.43 -9.09 -0.13
CA ILE A 60 15.04 -8.66 -0.15
C ILE A 60 14.30 -9.63 -1.04
N THR A 61 13.36 -10.39 -0.49
CA THR A 61 12.59 -11.42 -1.21
C THR A 61 11.11 -11.12 -1.29
N GLY A 62 10.64 -10.06 -0.63
CA GLY A 62 9.25 -9.65 -0.64
C GLY A 62 9.07 -8.16 -0.90
N THR A 63 7.92 -7.80 -1.47
CA THR A 63 7.52 -6.42 -1.70
C THR A 63 6.02 -6.24 -1.53
N PHE A 64 5.61 -5.01 -1.22
CA PHE A 64 4.20 -4.61 -1.22
C PHE A 64 3.79 -4.08 -2.59
N LEU A 65 2.54 -4.35 -2.96
CA LEU A 65 1.84 -3.74 -4.08
C LEU A 65 0.66 -2.92 -3.55
N ASP A 66 0.55 -1.69 -4.00
CA ASP A 66 -0.58 -0.81 -3.68
C ASP A 66 -1.12 -0.16 -4.96
N GLU A 67 -2.23 -0.65 -5.46
CA GLU A 67 -2.89 -0.14 -6.66
C GLU A 67 -4.00 0.87 -6.34
N ILE A 68 -4.36 0.99 -5.07
CA ILE A 68 -5.60 1.67 -4.68
C ILE A 68 -5.35 3.01 -3.99
N SER A 69 -4.16 3.24 -3.45
CA SER A 69 -3.82 4.51 -2.82
C SER A 69 -3.58 5.58 -3.88
N HIS A 70 -4.10 6.77 -3.63
CA HIS A 70 -4.12 7.89 -4.58
C HIS A 70 -2.75 8.49 -4.91
N ASP A 71 -1.73 8.14 -4.17
CA ASP A 71 -0.35 8.59 -4.32
C ASP A 71 0.55 7.63 -5.10
N ILE A 72 -0.02 6.53 -5.60
CA ILE A 72 0.71 5.53 -6.36
C ILE A 72 0.71 5.84 -7.86
N PRO A 73 1.87 5.91 -8.52
CA PRO A 73 1.97 6.36 -9.91
C PRO A 73 1.46 5.37 -10.96
N HIS A 74 1.25 4.09 -10.62
CA HIS A 74 0.88 3.03 -11.55
C HIS A 74 -0.60 2.59 -11.50
N GLN A 75 -1.49 3.43 -10.95
CA GLN A 75 -2.91 3.12 -10.76
C GLN A 75 -3.69 2.77 -12.04
N ASN A 76 -3.17 3.04 -13.21
CA ASN A 76 -3.83 2.74 -14.48
C ASN A 76 -3.09 1.69 -15.31
N TRP A 77 -2.25 0.88 -14.68
CA TRP A 77 -1.55 -0.19 -15.36
C TRP A 77 -2.51 -1.31 -15.76
N GLY A 78 -2.31 -1.80 -16.98
CA GLY A 78 -2.97 -3.01 -17.45
C GLY A 78 -2.14 -4.26 -17.21
N GLU A 79 -2.62 -5.39 -17.71
CA GLU A 79 -1.96 -6.70 -17.53
C GLU A 79 -0.53 -6.73 -18.08
N LYS A 80 -0.24 -5.98 -19.17
CA LYS A 80 1.10 -5.95 -19.76
C LYS A 80 2.12 -5.29 -18.86
N GLU A 81 1.76 -4.18 -18.24
CA GLU A 81 2.62 -3.43 -17.34
C GLU A 81 2.86 -4.25 -16.05
N TRP A 82 1.81 -4.84 -15.49
CA TRP A 82 1.92 -5.70 -14.33
C TRP A 82 2.72 -6.98 -14.62
N ASP A 83 2.52 -7.61 -15.78
CA ASP A 83 3.31 -8.78 -16.19
C ASP A 83 4.80 -8.46 -16.27
N LEU A 84 5.15 -7.30 -16.82
CA LEU A 84 6.53 -6.82 -16.90
C LEU A 84 7.10 -6.55 -15.49
N ASP A 85 6.32 -5.96 -14.61
CA ASP A 85 6.75 -5.66 -13.24
C ASP A 85 7.00 -6.95 -12.45
N PHE A 86 6.09 -7.94 -12.51
CA PHE A 86 6.31 -9.26 -11.91
C PHE A 86 7.55 -9.95 -12.46
N GLN A 87 7.81 -9.84 -13.76
CA GLN A 87 9.03 -10.35 -14.36
C GLN A 87 10.28 -9.68 -13.77
N HIS A 88 10.25 -8.34 -13.62
CA HIS A 88 11.37 -7.60 -13.03
C HIS A 88 11.57 -7.94 -11.56
N MET A 89 10.50 -7.99 -10.78
CA MET A 89 10.54 -8.44 -9.39
C MET A 89 11.21 -9.81 -9.26
N LYS A 90 10.77 -10.78 -10.08
CA LYS A 90 11.38 -12.13 -10.08
C LYS A 90 12.86 -12.10 -10.43
N ARG A 91 13.24 -11.31 -11.43
CA ARG A 91 14.65 -11.18 -11.87
C ARG A 91 15.58 -10.67 -10.78
N ILE A 92 15.11 -9.76 -9.91
CA ILE A 92 15.90 -9.22 -8.80
C ILE A 92 15.82 -10.07 -7.52
N GLY A 93 15.07 -11.17 -7.55
CA GLY A 93 15.00 -12.14 -6.44
C GLY A 93 13.80 -12.01 -5.53
N ILE A 94 12.80 -11.20 -5.90
CA ILE A 94 11.52 -11.17 -5.20
C ILE A 94 10.74 -12.45 -5.52
N ASP A 95 10.29 -13.14 -4.50
CA ASP A 95 9.46 -14.35 -4.61
C ASP A 95 8.13 -14.24 -3.88
N THR A 96 7.91 -13.12 -3.18
CA THR A 96 6.72 -12.86 -2.39
C THR A 96 6.19 -11.46 -2.68
N VAL A 97 4.93 -11.37 -3.07
CA VAL A 97 4.22 -10.11 -3.26
C VAL A 97 3.06 -10.01 -2.28
N ILE A 98 2.91 -8.86 -1.66
CA ILE A 98 1.90 -8.59 -0.65
C ILE A 98 1.04 -7.44 -1.15
N MET A 99 -0.20 -7.71 -1.47
CA MET A 99 -1.16 -6.64 -1.76
C MET A 99 -1.50 -5.93 -0.46
N ILE A 100 -1.27 -4.62 -0.39
CA ILE A 100 -1.40 -3.88 0.87
C ILE A 100 -2.86 -3.83 1.37
N ARG A 101 -3.82 -3.75 0.43
CA ARG A 101 -5.25 -3.77 0.73
C ARG A 101 -6.09 -4.15 -0.48
N SER A 102 -7.15 -4.89 -0.26
CA SER A 102 -8.08 -5.29 -1.31
C SER A 102 -9.12 -4.22 -1.64
N GLY A 103 -9.26 -3.25 -0.79
CA GLY A 103 -10.12 -2.09 -0.98
C GLY A 103 -9.78 -1.01 0.03
N TYR A 104 -10.09 0.23 -0.34
CA TYR A 104 -9.93 1.39 0.52
C TYR A 104 -11.15 2.30 0.37
N ARG A 105 -11.88 2.51 1.45
CA ARG A 105 -13.13 3.27 1.45
C ARG A 105 -14.12 2.72 0.41
N LYS A 106 -14.35 3.41 -0.71
CA LYS A 106 -15.25 2.99 -1.78
C LYS A 106 -14.55 2.32 -2.97
N PHE A 107 -13.23 2.27 -2.98
CA PHE A 107 -12.48 1.61 -4.04
C PHE A 107 -12.19 0.16 -3.65
N MET A 108 -12.19 -0.74 -4.63
CA MET A 108 -11.86 -2.15 -4.44
C MET A 108 -11.08 -2.69 -5.64
N THR A 109 -10.30 -3.72 -5.41
CA THR A 109 -9.40 -4.33 -6.41
C THR A 109 -9.98 -5.57 -7.08
N TYR A 110 -11.10 -6.06 -6.62
CA TYR A 110 -11.80 -7.24 -7.15
C TYR A 110 -13.32 -7.03 -7.04
N PRO A 111 -14.14 -7.74 -7.82
CA PRO A 111 -15.59 -7.55 -7.85
C PRO A 111 -16.30 -8.17 -6.64
N SER A 112 -16.05 -7.64 -5.44
CA SER A 112 -16.64 -8.10 -4.19
C SER A 112 -18.14 -7.92 -4.15
N PRO A 113 -18.95 -8.98 -4.07
CA PRO A 113 -20.39 -8.88 -3.89
C PRO A 113 -20.79 -8.14 -2.60
N TYR A 114 -20.02 -8.34 -1.54
CA TYR A 114 -20.26 -7.68 -0.26
C TYR A 114 -20.00 -6.17 -0.33
N LEU A 115 -18.84 -5.78 -0.82
CA LEU A 115 -18.45 -4.35 -0.90
C LEU A 115 -19.33 -3.58 -1.89
N LEU A 116 -19.80 -4.22 -2.98
CA LEU A 116 -20.78 -3.63 -3.90
C LEU A 116 -22.08 -3.28 -3.18
N LYS A 117 -22.62 -4.15 -2.33
CA LYS A 117 -23.81 -3.88 -1.52
C LYS A 117 -23.59 -2.72 -0.56
N LYS A 118 -22.36 -2.47 -0.15
CA LYS A 118 -21.95 -1.33 0.70
C LYS A 118 -21.73 -0.05 -0.10
N GLY A 119 -21.89 -0.08 -1.42
CA GLY A 119 -21.78 1.08 -2.29
C GLY A 119 -20.35 1.38 -2.73
N CYS A 120 -19.46 0.39 -2.70
CA CYS A 120 -18.14 0.49 -3.30
C CYS A 120 -18.25 0.44 -4.84
N TYR A 121 -17.26 1.02 -5.51
CA TYR A 121 -17.21 1.08 -6.96
C TYR A 121 -16.69 -0.23 -7.55
N MET A 122 -17.37 -0.73 -8.57
CA MET A 122 -16.93 -1.90 -9.33
C MET A 122 -15.57 -1.59 -9.97
N PRO A 123 -14.53 -2.42 -9.77
CA PRO A 123 -13.26 -2.25 -10.45
C PRO A 123 -13.42 -2.56 -11.94
N SER A 124 -12.64 -1.88 -12.77
CA SER A 124 -12.60 -2.15 -14.23
C SER A 124 -11.93 -3.48 -14.57
N VAL A 125 -11.07 -3.95 -13.69
CA VAL A 125 -10.30 -5.20 -13.81
C VAL A 125 -10.30 -5.90 -12.46
N ASP A 126 -10.41 -7.22 -12.46
CA ASP A 126 -10.15 -8.04 -11.27
C ASP A 126 -8.64 -8.16 -11.07
N LEU A 127 -8.09 -7.23 -10.27
CA LEU A 127 -6.65 -7.19 -9.98
C LEU A 127 -6.20 -8.37 -9.14
N VAL A 128 -7.07 -8.91 -8.28
CA VAL A 128 -6.74 -10.06 -7.43
C VAL A 128 -6.54 -11.30 -8.29
N ASP A 129 -7.45 -11.58 -9.21
CA ASP A 129 -7.29 -12.68 -10.18
C ASP A 129 -6.01 -12.51 -11.00
N MET A 130 -5.77 -11.31 -11.50
CA MET A 130 -4.59 -10.99 -12.31
C MET A 130 -3.30 -11.21 -11.52
N TYR A 131 -3.20 -10.68 -10.30
CA TYR A 131 -1.99 -10.84 -9.49
C TYR A 131 -1.72 -12.28 -9.10
N LEU A 132 -2.76 -13.05 -8.79
CA LEU A 132 -2.63 -14.47 -8.49
C LEU A 132 -2.14 -15.28 -9.71
N ARG A 133 -2.66 -15.00 -10.91
CA ARG A 133 -2.17 -15.61 -12.16
C ARG A 133 -0.72 -15.24 -12.47
N LEU A 134 -0.36 -13.97 -12.28
CA LEU A 134 1.02 -13.51 -12.49
C LEU A 134 1.96 -14.11 -11.45
N ALA A 135 1.55 -14.20 -10.19
CA ALA A 135 2.32 -14.86 -9.16
C ALA A 135 2.56 -16.36 -9.48
N GLU A 136 1.55 -17.07 -9.98
CA GLU A 136 1.74 -18.44 -10.46
C GLU A 136 2.70 -18.52 -11.65
N LYS A 137 2.52 -17.66 -12.65
CA LYS A 137 3.37 -17.60 -13.85
C LYS A 137 4.86 -17.46 -13.49
N TYR A 138 5.17 -16.64 -12.49
CA TYR A 138 6.54 -16.37 -12.06
C TYR A 138 6.99 -17.18 -10.84
N ASN A 139 6.21 -18.17 -10.41
CA ASN A 139 6.49 -18.96 -9.21
C ASN A 139 6.81 -18.07 -7.99
N MET A 140 5.86 -17.21 -7.67
CA MET A 140 5.87 -16.29 -6.52
C MET A 140 4.70 -16.62 -5.60
N LYS A 141 4.79 -16.20 -4.35
CA LYS A 141 3.68 -16.23 -3.39
C LYS A 141 2.97 -14.88 -3.37
N PHE A 142 1.66 -14.93 -3.28
CA PHE A 142 0.82 -13.75 -3.14
C PHE A 142 0.13 -13.77 -1.78
N TYR A 143 0.20 -12.65 -1.06
CA TYR A 143 -0.52 -12.44 0.18
C TYR A 143 -1.61 -11.40 -0.02
N PHE A 144 -2.82 -11.79 0.31
CA PHE A 144 -4.00 -10.95 0.12
C PHE A 144 -4.15 -9.98 1.28
N GLY A 145 -4.13 -8.67 1.00
CA GLY A 145 -4.40 -7.61 1.96
C GLY A 145 -5.89 -7.41 2.17
N LEU A 146 -6.30 -7.31 3.43
CA LEU A 146 -7.68 -7.14 3.81
C LEU A 146 -8.25 -5.77 3.38
N TYR A 147 -9.56 -5.62 3.47
CA TYR A 147 -10.24 -4.37 3.19
C TYR A 147 -9.98 -3.35 4.32
N ASP A 148 -9.73 -2.10 3.92
CA ASP A 148 -9.55 -0.95 4.80
C ASP A 148 -10.73 0.03 4.58
N SER A 149 -11.62 0.13 5.55
CA SER A 149 -12.77 1.03 5.47
C SER A 149 -12.36 2.51 5.56
N GLY A 150 -11.18 2.79 6.05
CA GLY A 150 -10.66 4.13 6.32
C GLY A 150 -11.32 4.82 7.51
N ARG A 151 -12.29 4.19 8.20
CA ARG A 151 -13.04 4.83 9.29
C ARG A 151 -12.25 4.92 10.58
N TYR A 152 -11.42 3.93 10.87
CA TYR A 152 -10.61 3.93 12.08
C TYR A 152 -9.59 5.08 12.14
N TRP A 153 -9.18 5.61 11.00
CA TRP A 153 -8.31 6.79 10.96
C TRP A 153 -8.94 8.02 11.59
N ASP A 154 -10.26 8.17 11.42
CA ASP A 154 -11.01 9.31 11.94
C ASP A 154 -11.56 9.06 13.35
N THR A 155 -11.98 7.82 13.64
CA THR A 155 -12.73 7.46 14.85
C THR A 155 -11.91 6.72 15.89
N GLY A 156 -10.83 6.05 15.49
CA GLY A 156 -10.10 5.10 16.33
C GLY A 156 -10.88 3.80 16.61
N ASP A 157 -12.03 3.59 15.97
CA ASP A 157 -12.88 2.41 16.15
C ASP A 157 -12.60 1.37 15.06
N LEU A 158 -12.13 0.21 15.47
CA LEU A 158 -11.77 -0.91 14.61
C LEU A 158 -12.91 -1.92 14.41
N SER A 159 -14.07 -1.70 15.01
CA SER A 159 -15.20 -2.62 14.89
C SER A 159 -15.68 -2.79 13.44
N TRP A 160 -15.60 -1.72 12.65
CA TRP A 160 -15.92 -1.72 11.23
C TRP A 160 -14.98 -2.61 10.41
N GLU A 161 -13.68 -2.59 10.74
CA GLU A 161 -12.69 -3.42 10.07
C GLU A 161 -12.94 -4.90 10.34
N ILE A 162 -13.26 -5.23 11.58
CA ILE A 162 -13.60 -6.62 11.96
C ILE A 162 -14.86 -7.07 11.24
N GLU A 163 -15.92 -6.26 11.26
CA GLU A 163 -17.21 -6.64 10.69
C GLU A 163 -17.14 -6.78 9.18
N ASP A 164 -16.54 -5.82 8.48
CA ASP A 164 -16.47 -5.85 7.02
C ASP A 164 -15.56 -7.00 6.54
N ASN A 165 -14.45 -7.22 7.21
CA ASN A 165 -13.52 -8.27 6.81
C ASN A 165 -14.02 -9.69 7.07
N LYS A 166 -15.00 -9.91 7.94
CA LYS A 166 -15.65 -11.21 8.05
C LYS A 166 -16.19 -11.70 6.69
N TYR A 167 -16.87 -10.81 5.97
CA TYR A 167 -17.43 -11.14 4.67
C TYR A 167 -16.38 -11.17 3.56
N VAL A 168 -15.44 -10.23 3.59
CA VAL A 168 -14.34 -10.17 2.61
C VAL A 168 -13.47 -11.42 2.67
N ILE A 169 -13.09 -11.89 3.85
CA ILE A 169 -12.26 -13.09 4.04
C ILE A 169 -12.98 -14.32 3.47
N ASP A 170 -14.24 -14.51 3.81
CA ASP A 170 -15.02 -15.66 3.37
C ASP A 170 -15.24 -15.67 1.84
N GLU A 171 -15.57 -14.52 1.26
CA GLU A 171 -15.80 -14.47 -0.20
C GLU A 171 -14.51 -14.63 -0.99
N VAL A 172 -13.40 -14.01 -0.54
CA VAL A 172 -12.11 -14.12 -1.21
C VAL A 172 -11.59 -15.55 -1.20
N TRP A 173 -11.72 -16.23 -0.07
CA TRP A 173 -11.32 -17.64 -0.01
C TRP A 173 -12.10 -18.48 -1.01
N LYS A 174 -13.41 -18.31 -1.11
CA LYS A 174 -14.27 -19.00 -2.08
C LYS A 174 -13.95 -18.65 -3.52
N MET A 175 -13.57 -17.40 -3.81
CA MET A 175 -13.31 -16.96 -5.18
C MET A 175 -11.91 -17.36 -5.67
N TYR A 176 -10.91 -17.30 -4.79
CA TYR A 176 -9.51 -17.40 -5.20
C TYR A 176 -8.69 -18.41 -4.41
N GLY A 177 -9.01 -18.63 -3.13
CA GLY A 177 -8.15 -19.37 -2.21
C GLY A 177 -7.78 -20.77 -2.67
N GLU A 178 -8.77 -21.56 -3.04
CA GLU A 178 -8.55 -22.92 -3.52
C GLU A 178 -8.18 -22.99 -5.01
N LYS A 179 -8.45 -21.92 -5.76
CA LYS A 179 -8.20 -21.86 -7.21
C LYS A 179 -6.72 -21.67 -7.52
N TYR A 180 -5.99 -20.87 -6.72
CA TYR A 180 -4.63 -20.45 -7.02
C TYR A 180 -3.64 -20.97 -5.99
N LYS A 181 -2.64 -21.73 -6.44
CA LYS A 181 -1.51 -22.21 -5.60
C LYS A 181 -0.59 -21.09 -5.14
N SER A 182 -0.62 -19.96 -5.85
CA SER A 182 0.11 -18.73 -5.49
C SER A 182 -0.49 -18.03 -4.29
N PHE A 183 -1.73 -18.34 -3.88
CA PHE A 183 -2.33 -17.77 -2.67
C PHE A 183 -1.55 -18.26 -1.44
N GLY A 184 -0.61 -17.45 -0.97
CA GLY A 184 0.35 -17.81 0.08
C GLY A 184 -0.12 -17.50 1.49
N GLY A 185 -1.11 -16.64 1.65
CA GLY A 185 -1.60 -16.21 2.95
C GLY A 185 -2.27 -14.84 2.92
N TRP A 186 -2.36 -14.21 4.08
CA TRP A 186 -3.13 -13.01 4.32
C TRP A 186 -2.27 -11.90 4.90
N TYR A 187 -2.51 -10.68 4.47
CA TYR A 187 -2.00 -9.49 5.10
C TYR A 187 -3.15 -8.73 5.76
N ILE A 188 -3.08 -8.58 7.08
CA ILE A 188 -4.09 -7.83 7.82
C ILE A 188 -3.73 -6.35 7.69
N SER A 189 -4.41 -5.68 6.79
CA SER A 189 -4.17 -4.28 6.45
C SER A 189 -4.41 -3.38 7.66
N GLY A 190 -3.58 -2.36 7.78
CA GLY A 190 -3.72 -1.35 8.81
C GLY A 190 -2.37 -0.99 9.43
N GLU A 191 -1.96 0.25 9.25
CA GLU A 191 -0.80 0.82 9.92
C GLU A 191 -1.24 1.37 11.28
N ILE A 192 -1.44 0.50 12.24
CA ILE A 192 -2.03 0.80 13.54
C ILE A 192 -0.96 0.70 14.62
N SER A 193 -0.91 1.71 15.50
CA SER A 193 -0.08 1.67 16.69
C SER A 193 -0.68 0.74 17.74
N ARG A 194 0.18 0.08 18.52
CA ARG A 194 -0.22 -0.68 19.71
C ARG A 194 -1.01 0.16 20.73
N ALA A 195 -0.82 1.48 20.72
CA ALA A 195 -1.56 2.41 21.57
C ALA A 195 -3.00 2.63 21.11
N THR A 196 -3.35 2.21 19.90
CA THR A 196 -4.74 2.27 19.42
C THR A 196 -5.58 1.25 20.19
N LYS A 197 -6.61 1.74 20.87
CA LYS A 197 -7.48 0.90 21.70
C LYS A 197 -8.10 -0.23 20.87
N GLY A 198 -7.95 -1.46 21.33
CA GLY A 198 -8.52 -2.64 20.67
C GLY A 198 -7.74 -3.13 19.44
N ALA A 199 -6.59 -2.54 19.09
CA ALA A 199 -5.81 -2.93 17.93
C ALA A 199 -5.42 -4.41 17.95
N ILE A 200 -4.84 -4.89 19.04
CA ILE A 200 -4.41 -6.29 19.18
C ILE A 200 -5.59 -7.25 19.07
N ASP A 201 -6.72 -6.93 19.69
CA ASP A 201 -7.91 -7.77 19.61
C ASP A 201 -8.52 -7.80 18.20
N ALA A 202 -8.49 -6.67 17.49
CA ALA A 202 -8.92 -6.60 16.10
C ALA A 202 -8.04 -7.46 15.19
N PHE A 203 -6.71 -7.33 15.29
CA PHE A 203 -5.78 -8.15 14.51
C PHE A 203 -5.93 -9.65 14.84
N ARG A 204 -6.12 -9.98 16.12
CA ARG A 204 -6.36 -11.36 16.55
C ARG A 204 -7.64 -11.93 15.96
N ALA A 205 -8.74 -11.16 15.99
CA ALA A 205 -10.02 -11.60 15.44
C ALA A 205 -9.95 -11.86 13.93
N MET A 206 -9.42 -10.90 13.17
CA MET A 206 -9.26 -11.03 11.72
C MET A 206 -8.26 -12.13 11.36
N GLY A 207 -7.11 -12.20 12.05
CA GLY A 207 -6.10 -13.23 11.82
C GLY A 207 -6.59 -14.63 12.12
N LYS A 208 -7.40 -14.80 13.16
CA LYS A 208 -8.04 -16.08 13.47
C LYS A 208 -8.96 -16.51 12.34
N GLN A 209 -9.83 -15.64 11.85
CA GLN A 209 -10.74 -15.96 10.76
C GLN A 209 -9.99 -16.30 9.47
N CYS A 210 -8.96 -15.53 9.11
CA CYS A 210 -8.11 -15.84 7.97
C CYS A 210 -7.56 -17.27 8.03
N LYS A 211 -7.04 -17.67 9.18
CA LYS A 211 -6.52 -19.02 9.40
C LYS A 211 -7.62 -20.08 9.38
N ASP A 212 -8.75 -19.82 9.99
CA ASP A 212 -9.87 -20.77 10.05
C ASP A 212 -10.39 -21.11 8.64
N VAL A 213 -10.59 -20.12 7.77
CA VAL A 213 -11.12 -20.37 6.42
C VAL A 213 -10.09 -20.99 5.48
N SER A 214 -8.80 -20.74 5.69
CA SER A 214 -7.72 -21.11 4.79
C SER A 214 -6.87 -22.28 5.28
N ASN A 215 -7.38 -23.04 6.23
CA ASN A 215 -6.70 -24.22 6.76
C ASN A 215 -5.31 -23.90 7.36
N GLY A 216 -5.18 -22.75 8.00
CA GLY A 216 -3.99 -22.32 8.72
C GLY A 216 -2.94 -21.59 7.89
N LEU A 217 -3.29 -21.01 6.74
CA LEU A 217 -2.35 -20.17 5.99
C LEU A 217 -1.84 -19.01 6.85
N PRO A 218 -0.57 -18.61 6.64
CA PRO A 218 0.06 -17.57 7.46
C PRO A 218 -0.62 -16.21 7.30
N THR A 219 -0.52 -15.40 8.36
CA THR A 219 -0.95 -14.01 8.39
C THR A 219 0.23 -13.09 8.62
N PHE A 220 0.23 -11.93 7.96
CA PHE A 220 1.19 -10.85 8.17
C PHE A 220 0.50 -9.62 8.75
N ILE A 221 1.24 -8.85 9.52
CA ILE A 221 0.90 -7.51 9.97
C ILE A 221 2.11 -6.60 9.79
N SER A 222 1.87 -5.30 9.65
CA SER A 222 2.92 -4.28 9.70
C SER A 222 2.50 -3.15 10.66
N PRO A 223 2.57 -3.39 11.96
CA PRO A 223 2.15 -2.41 12.95
C PRO A 223 3.12 -1.24 13.00
N TRP A 224 2.59 -0.08 13.37
CA TRP A 224 3.41 1.10 13.60
C TRP A 224 4.26 0.93 14.86
N ILE A 225 5.57 1.15 14.74
CA ILE A 225 6.51 1.05 15.86
C ILE A 225 6.78 2.44 16.42
N ASP A 226 6.28 2.70 17.62
CA ASP A 226 6.51 3.94 18.35
C ASP A 226 7.81 3.85 19.15
N GLY A 227 8.92 4.18 18.50
CA GLY A 227 10.24 4.18 19.13
C GLY A 227 10.45 5.35 20.09
N LYS A 228 11.27 5.16 21.12
CA LYS A 228 11.58 6.18 22.15
C LYS A 228 12.10 7.52 21.58
N LYS A 229 12.61 7.54 20.38
CA LYS A 229 13.18 8.71 19.71
C LYS A 229 12.27 9.33 18.66
N ALA A 230 11.22 8.64 18.26
CA ALA A 230 10.29 9.07 17.24
C ALA A 230 8.89 9.12 17.83
N ILE A 231 8.45 10.31 18.18
CA ILE A 231 7.04 10.58 18.49
C ILE A 231 6.44 11.06 17.17
N MET A 232 6.14 10.11 16.33
CA MET A 232 5.49 10.36 15.06
C MET A 232 4.08 9.78 15.12
N GLY A 233 3.17 10.37 14.45
CA GLY A 233 1.93 9.75 14.22
C GLY A 233 0.74 10.53 14.75
N THR A 234 -0.24 9.87 15.27
CA THR A 234 -1.59 10.36 15.57
C THR A 234 -1.67 11.55 16.55
N GLY A 235 -0.57 12.19 16.88
CA GLY A 235 -0.50 13.40 17.71
C GLY A 235 -0.94 13.22 19.17
N LYS A 236 -1.26 12.00 19.58
CA LYS A 236 -1.74 11.67 20.93
C LYS A 236 -0.79 10.82 21.75
N LEU A 237 0.30 10.32 21.13
CA LEU A 237 1.30 9.52 21.83
C LEU A 237 2.27 10.42 22.56
N THR A 238 2.51 10.12 23.81
CA THR A 238 3.51 10.78 24.65
C THR A 238 4.84 10.04 24.58
N ARG A 239 5.88 10.61 25.17
CA ARG A 239 7.17 9.96 25.28
C ARG A 239 7.11 8.68 26.14
N GLU A 240 6.18 8.63 27.07
CA GLU A 240 5.91 7.50 27.96
C GLU A 240 5.28 6.32 27.20
N ASP A 241 4.56 6.60 26.09
CA ASP A 241 3.94 5.57 25.27
C ASP A 241 4.95 4.87 24.34
N ALA A 242 6.13 5.46 24.15
CA ALA A 242 7.17 4.87 23.32
C ALA A 242 7.83 3.68 24.03
N VAL A 243 8.00 2.59 23.29
CA VAL A 243 8.58 1.34 23.83
C VAL A 243 9.83 0.93 23.08
N SER A 244 10.58 0.00 23.67
CA SER A 244 11.66 -0.66 22.96
C SER A 244 11.10 -1.62 21.91
N VAL A 245 11.93 -1.96 20.91
CA VAL A 245 11.56 -2.97 19.89
C VAL A 245 11.14 -4.28 20.54
N GLN A 246 11.87 -4.72 21.57
CA GLN A 246 11.58 -5.96 22.31
C GLN A 246 10.23 -5.94 23.06
N GLN A 247 9.84 -4.77 23.57
CA GLN A 247 8.52 -4.62 24.18
C GLN A 247 7.42 -4.65 23.13
N HIS A 248 7.63 -3.97 21.99
CA HIS A 248 6.70 -3.97 20.86
C HIS A 248 6.50 -5.40 20.33
N GLU A 249 7.59 -6.13 20.13
CA GLU A 249 7.57 -7.51 19.64
C GLU A 249 6.80 -8.47 20.57
N LYS A 250 6.86 -8.26 21.87
CA LYS A 250 6.11 -9.07 22.84
C LYS A 250 4.60 -8.81 22.84
N GLU A 251 4.19 -7.65 22.44
CA GLU A 251 2.78 -7.22 22.47
C GLU A 251 2.01 -7.65 21.21
N TRP A 252 2.72 -7.78 20.10
CA TRP A 252 2.16 -8.24 18.82
C TRP A 252 2.36 -9.75 18.61
#